data_0f4c534762949fce99ac980aa13a9516
#
_entry.id   0f4c534762949fce99ac980aa13a9516
#
_cell.length_a   1.000
_cell.length_b   1.000
_cell.length_c   1.000
_cell.angle_alpha   90.00
_cell.angle_beta   90.00
_cell.angle_gamma   90.00
#
_symmetry.space_group_name_H-M   'P 1'
#
loop_
_entity.id
_entity.type
_entity.pdbx_description
1 polymer ?
#
loop_
_entity_poly.entity_id
_entity_poly.type
_entity_poly.pdbx_seq_one_letter_code
_entity_poly.pdbx_strand_id
1 'polypeptide(L)'
;YGGRLSSVVNVNMKEGNNQTYHATGGVGLIASRLTLEGPIQKGKSSFMLAARRTYIDALIKPFVSSTSTLSGSGYYFYDLNLKLNYQFSDKDRVFFSGYFGKDQFVFQGERFGIKFPWGNSTTTMRWNHLFNEKLFMNTTVLFSDYIFKIGASQSNFNFELFSGVRDYSTKVDFDYFPNIRNQVKFGGAYTFHTFTPTTATGTIGETSISPEKINRQYANEAAAYVSNDFDLTEKIKINAGLRYAYFQQIGPYDRYVQNEVGTVVDTLSYAAGQNIKTYHRLEPRFSIRFQTSKSASIKAAYTVTNQFVNLASLSGSTLPTDLWVPASSVVKPQFCTQYSIGYFRNFKDDQFETSIELYYKDLRNLIEFKENTTGRLSANIENDFTFGIGRSYGAEFFVKK
;
A
#
# COMPACT_ATOMS: atom_id res chain seq x y z
N TYR A 1 -4.22 8.63 9.35
CA TYR A 1 -3.28 7.84 8.55
C TYR A 1 -1.85 8.06 9.04
N GLY A 2 -0.94 7.10 8.86
CA GLY A 2 0.49 7.16 9.20
C GLY A 2 1.27 6.07 8.49
N GLY A 3 2.59 5.99 8.73
CA GLY A 3 3.45 4.96 8.16
C GLY A 3 3.83 5.17 6.68
N ARG A 4 3.48 6.31 6.07
CA ARG A 4 3.82 6.65 4.69
C ARG A 4 4.13 8.14 4.59
N LEU A 5 5.11 8.51 3.75
CA LEU A 5 5.53 9.90 3.52
C LEU A 5 4.78 10.56 2.36
N SER A 6 4.03 9.78 1.60
CA SER A 6 3.28 10.19 0.42
C SER A 6 1.78 10.33 0.73
N SER A 7 0.99 10.58 -0.31
CA SER A 7 -0.47 10.62 -0.23
C SER A 7 -1.07 9.24 0.08
N VAL A 8 -2.29 9.25 0.61
CA VAL A 8 -3.07 8.04 0.86
C VAL A 8 -4.24 7.99 -0.11
N VAL A 9 -4.35 6.91 -0.86
CA VAL A 9 -5.52 6.62 -1.70
C VAL A 9 -6.48 5.74 -0.91
N ASN A 10 -7.67 6.25 -0.64
CA ASN A 10 -8.71 5.49 0.04
C ASN A 10 -9.69 4.92 -0.99
N VAL A 11 -9.71 3.60 -1.14
CA VAL A 11 -10.60 2.90 -2.07
C VAL A 11 -11.74 2.27 -1.30
N ASN A 12 -12.96 2.77 -1.54
CA ASN A 12 -14.17 2.22 -0.97
C ASN A 12 -14.91 1.40 -2.03
N MET A 13 -15.03 0.10 -1.81
CA MET A 13 -15.82 -0.77 -2.67
C MET A 13 -17.31 -0.48 -2.47
N LYS A 14 -18.08 -0.39 -3.56
CA LYS A 14 -19.54 -0.31 -3.54
C LYS A 14 -20.10 -1.52 -2.79
N GLU A 15 -21.16 -1.33 -2.04
CA GLU A 15 -21.95 -2.40 -1.45
C GLU A 15 -22.94 -2.94 -2.48
N GLY A 16 -23.28 -4.22 -2.39
CA GLY A 16 -24.32 -4.83 -3.21
C GLY A 16 -25.72 -4.31 -2.86
N ASN A 17 -26.64 -4.42 -3.80
CA ASN A 17 -28.04 -4.06 -3.58
C ASN A 17 -28.67 -5.04 -2.58
N ASN A 18 -29.29 -4.50 -1.53
CA ASN A 18 -29.91 -5.33 -0.48
C ASN A 18 -31.41 -5.58 -0.69
N GLN A 19 -32.00 -5.15 -1.82
CA GLN A 19 -33.42 -5.30 -2.14
C GLN A 19 -33.68 -6.23 -3.32
N THR A 20 -32.88 -6.07 -4.39
CA THR A 20 -33.07 -6.75 -5.67
C THR A 20 -31.76 -7.27 -6.24
N TYR A 21 -31.82 -8.33 -7.04
CA TYR A 21 -30.66 -8.84 -7.75
C TYR A 21 -30.43 -8.03 -9.03
N HIS A 22 -29.17 -7.70 -9.27
CA HIS A 22 -28.72 -7.02 -10.48
C HIS A 22 -27.51 -7.75 -11.07
N ALA A 23 -27.48 -7.81 -12.39
CA ALA A 23 -26.32 -8.24 -13.17
C ALA A 23 -25.96 -7.13 -14.15
N THR A 24 -24.70 -6.72 -14.15
CA THR A 24 -24.19 -5.73 -15.10
C THR A 24 -22.98 -6.31 -15.79
N GLY A 25 -23.02 -6.40 -17.10
CA GLY A 25 -21.91 -6.88 -17.94
C GLY A 25 -21.48 -5.85 -18.97
N GLY A 26 -20.24 -5.96 -19.40
CA GLY A 26 -19.70 -5.15 -20.48
C GLY A 26 -18.60 -5.91 -21.20
N VAL A 27 -18.68 -5.96 -22.52
CA VAL A 27 -17.67 -6.53 -23.40
C VAL A 27 -17.09 -5.35 -24.20
N GLY A 28 -15.83 -5.04 -24.00
CA GLY A 28 -15.10 -4.02 -24.73
C GLY A 28 -14.07 -4.65 -25.67
N LEU A 29 -13.37 -3.85 -26.46
CA LEU A 29 -12.29 -4.33 -27.33
C LEU A 29 -11.11 -4.92 -26.56
N ILE A 30 -10.83 -4.42 -25.37
CA ILE A 30 -9.62 -4.78 -24.61
C ILE A 30 -9.95 -5.66 -23.40
N ALA A 31 -11.11 -5.43 -22.76
CA ALA A 31 -11.48 -6.10 -21.52
C ALA A 31 -12.97 -6.36 -21.44
N SER A 32 -13.33 -7.43 -20.74
CA SER A 32 -14.70 -7.70 -20.29
C SER A 32 -14.81 -7.59 -18.77
N ARG A 33 -15.99 -7.20 -18.32
CA ARG A 33 -16.35 -7.15 -16.90
C ARG A 33 -17.73 -7.72 -16.66
N LEU A 34 -17.91 -8.32 -15.49
CA LEU A 34 -19.19 -8.79 -15.00
C LEU A 34 -19.31 -8.40 -13.53
N THR A 35 -20.46 -7.84 -13.16
CA THR A 35 -20.79 -7.55 -11.76
C THR A 35 -22.15 -8.16 -11.45
N LEU A 36 -22.20 -8.96 -10.40
CA LEU A 36 -23.41 -9.56 -9.85
C LEU A 36 -23.60 -9.00 -8.44
N GLU A 37 -24.78 -8.52 -8.13
CA GLU A 37 -25.12 -8.02 -6.80
C GLU A 37 -26.55 -8.36 -6.42
N GLY A 38 -26.80 -8.50 -5.13
CA GLY A 38 -28.14 -8.79 -4.64
C GLY A 38 -28.20 -9.01 -3.14
N PRO A 39 -29.45 -9.15 -2.59
CA PRO A 39 -29.65 -9.47 -1.19
C PRO A 39 -29.25 -10.94 -0.88
N ILE A 40 -28.57 -11.14 0.24
CA ILE A 40 -28.50 -12.44 0.91
C ILE A 40 -29.76 -12.59 1.77
N GLN A 41 -30.05 -11.53 2.54
CA GLN A 41 -31.29 -11.37 3.27
C GLN A 41 -31.83 -9.95 2.99
N LYS A 42 -33.02 -9.83 2.38
CA LYS A 42 -33.59 -8.53 2.02
C LYS A 42 -33.60 -7.55 3.19
N GLY A 43 -33.12 -6.34 2.93
CA GLY A 43 -33.04 -5.25 3.89
C GLY A 43 -31.90 -5.33 4.90
N LYS A 44 -31.28 -6.53 5.10
CA LYS A 44 -30.26 -6.75 6.14
C LYS A 44 -28.87 -7.05 5.60
N SER A 45 -28.77 -7.70 4.45
CA SER A 45 -27.48 -8.11 3.92
C SER A 45 -27.44 -8.12 2.41
N SER A 46 -26.26 -7.91 1.85
CA SER A 46 -26.06 -7.98 0.42
C SER A 46 -24.69 -8.56 0.06
N PHE A 47 -24.59 -9.02 -1.17
CA PHE A 47 -23.34 -9.38 -1.79
C PHE A 47 -23.12 -8.57 -3.08
N MET A 48 -21.85 -8.37 -3.43
CA MET A 48 -21.40 -7.92 -4.73
C MET A 48 -20.20 -8.78 -5.14
N LEU A 49 -20.26 -9.34 -6.32
CA LEU A 49 -19.16 -10.07 -6.96
C LEU A 49 -18.87 -9.39 -8.29
N ALA A 50 -17.65 -8.88 -8.46
CA ALA A 50 -17.22 -8.27 -9.70
C ALA A 50 -15.96 -8.96 -10.22
N ALA A 51 -15.96 -9.32 -11.50
CA ALA A 51 -14.84 -9.92 -12.20
C ALA A 51 -14.51 -9.12 -13.45
N ARG A 52 -13.22 -8.99 -13.74
CA ARG A 52 -12.72 -8.34 -14.96
C ARG A 52 -11.55 -9.12 -15.52
N ARG A 53 -11.46 -9.19 -16.84
CA ARG A 53 -10.30 -9.74 -17.54
C ARG A 53 -10.02 -8.94 -18.81
N THR A 54 -8.74 -8.66 -19.07
CA THR A 54 -8.27 -8.22 -20.38
C THR A 54 -7.92 -9.43 -21.25
N TYR A 55 -8.05 -9.29 -22.56
CA TYR A 55 -7.76 -10.35 -23.54
C TYR A 55 -7.04 -9.83 -24.79
N ILE A 56 -6.21 -8.80 -24.61
CA ILE A 56 -5.33 -8.28 -25.66
C ILE A 56 -4.44 -9.40 -26.24
N ASP A 57 -3.98 -10.30 -25.35
CA ASP A 57 -3.22 -11.49 -25.72
C ASP A 57 -3.95 -12.38 -26.75
N ALA A 58 -5.26 -12.54 -26.59
CA ALA A 58 -6.09 -13.32 -27.52
C ALA A 58 -6.43 -12.56 -28.79
N LEU A 59 -6.68 -11.25 -28.70
CA LEU A 59 -7.06 -10.41 -29.84
C LEU A 59 -5.91 -10.16 -30.82
N ILE A 60 -4.68 -10.09 -30.33
CA ILE A 60 -3.51 -9.84 -31.18
C ILE A 60 -3.08 -11.12 -31.92
N LYS A 61 -3.33 -12.30 -31.38
CA LYS A 61 -2.92 -13.58 -31.98
C LYS A 61 -3.25 -13.74 -33.47
N PRO A 62 -4.45 -13.40 -33.97
CA PRO A 62 -4.77 -13.54 -35.41
C PRO A 62 -3.97 -12.60 -36.33
N PHE A 63 -3.41 -11.53 -35.77
CA PHE A 63 -2.66 -10.49 -36.53
C PHE A 63 -1.15 -10.67 -36.43
N VAL A 64 -0.66 -11.58 -35.59
CA VAL A 64 0.75 -11.91 -35.45
C VAL A 64 1.05 -13.19 -36.20
N SER A 65 1.94 -13.14 -37.19
CA SER A 65 2.38 -14.33 -37.90
C SER A 65 2.98 -15.33 -36.93
N SER A 66 2.69 -16.61 -37.15
CA SER A 66 3.29 -17.72 -36.36
C SER A 66 4.82 -17.76 -36.42
N THR A 67 5.40 -17.15 -37.48
CA THR A 67 6.85 -17.01 -37.67
C THR A 67 7.41 -15.73 -37.07
N SER A 68 6.58 -14.85 -36.53
CA SER A 68 7.03 -13.63 -35.86
C SER A 68 7.70 -13.93 -34.53
N THR A 69 8.76 -13.20 -34.22
CA THR A 69 9.41 -13.22 -32.89
C THR A 69 8.49 -12.81 -31.74
N LEU A 70 7.35 -12.21 -32.06
CA LEU A 70 6.32 -11.84 -31.09
C LEU A 70 5.22 -12.91 -30.94
N SER A 71 5.29 -14.01 -31.71
CA SER A 71 4.34 -15.11 -31.60
C SER A 71 4.39 -15.73 -30.19
N GLY A 72 3.24 -15.75 -29.49
CA GLY A 72 3.20 -16.20 -28.10
C GLY A 72 3.46 -15.14 -27.03
N SER A 73 3.84 -13.90 -27.45
CA SER A 73 3.97 -12.75 -26.55
C SER A 73 2.61 -12.11 -26.27
N GLY A 74 2.46 -11.51 -25.09
CA GLY A 74 1.21 -10.85 -24.74
C GLY A 74 1.20 -10.30 -23.32
N TYR A 75 0.14 -9.55 -23.05
CA TYR A 75 -0.17 -9.04 -21.73
C TYR A 75 -1.65 -9.25 -21.43
N TYR A 76 -1.93 -9.75 -20.27
CA TYR A 76 -3.29 -9.81 -19.74
C TYR A 76 -3.30 -9.62 -18.24
N PHE A 77 -4.43 -9.14 -17.72
CA PHE A 77 -4.72 -9.18 -16.30
C PHE A 77 -6.15 -9.65 -16.05
N TYR A 78 -6.38 -10.16 -14.87
CA TYR A 78 -7.69 -10.44 -14.35
C TYR A 78 -7.78 -10.06 -12.89
N ASP A 79 -8.95 -9.61 -12.47
CA ASP A 79 -9.25 -9.31 -11.08
C ASP A 79 -10.64 -9.80 -10.68
N LEU A 80 -10.75 -10.12 -9.41
CA LEU A 80 -11.98 -10.56 -8.74
C LEU A 80 -12.15 -9.73 -7.48
N ASN A 81 -13.35 -9.18 -7.31
CA ASN A 81 -13.75 -8.40 -6.14
C ASN A 81 -14.99 -9.03 -5.53
N LEU A 82 -14.96 -9.28 -4.22
CA LEU A 82 -16.08 -9.76 -3.42
C LEU A 82 -16.35 -8.76 -2.30
N LYS A 83 -17.61 -8.38 -2.14
CA LYS A 83 -18.08 -7.60 -1.01
C LYS A 83 -19.32 -8.24 -0.42
N LEU A 84 -19.29 -8.50 0.88
CA LEU A 84 -20.43 -8.96 1.66
C LEU A 84 -20.67 -7.98 2.78
N ASN A 85 -21.92 -7.77 3.16
CA ASN A 85 -22.27 -7.05 4.37
C ASN A 85 -23.46 -7.70 5.06
N TYR A 86 -23.49 -7.59 6.37
CA TYR A 86 -24.58 -8.09 7.20
C TYR A 86 -24.82 -7.14 8.38
N GLN A 87 -26.06 -6.70 8.53
CA GLN A 87 -26.52 -5.93 9.68
C GLN A 87 -27.16 -6.87 10.70
N PHE A 88 -26.43 -7.14 11.80
CA PHE A 88 -26.91 -8.01 12.88
C PHE A 88 -27.95 -7.33 13.74
N SER A 89 -27.76 -6.03 14.01
CA SER A 89 -28.65 -5.18 14.80
C SER A 89 -28.56 -3.74 14.29
N ASP A 90 -29.31 -2.82 14.89
CA ASP A 90 -29.20 -1.39 14.60
C ASP A 90 -27.86 -0.80 15.03
N LYS A 91 -27.13 -1.52 15.91
CA LYS A 91 -25.81 -1.12 16.44
C LYS A 91 -24.64 -1.87 15.81
N ASP A 92 -24.88 -2.99 15.15
CA ASP A 92 -23.82 -3.90 14.69
C ASP A 92 -23.94 -4.21 13.22
N ARG A 93 -22.89 -3.90 12.47
CA ARG A 93 -22.75 -4.25 11.06
C ARG A 93 -21.38 -4.80 10.76
N VAL A 94 -21.31 -5.91 10.02
CA VAL A 94 -20.08 -6.54 9.59
C VAL A 94 -19.98 -6.47 8.08
N PHE A 95 -18.77 -6.19 7.60
CA PHE A 95 -18.39 -6.17 6.19
C PHE A 95 -17.25 -7.14 5.97
N PHE A 96 -17.35 -7.88 4.90
CA PHE A 96 -16.26 -8.69 4.37
C PHE A 96 -15.94 -8.22 2.97
N SER A 97 -14.66 -8.03 2.65
CA SER A 97 -14.19 -7.64 1.33
C SER A 97 -13.02 -8.52 0.94
N GLY A 98 -13.04 -9.05 -0.27
CA GLY A 98 -11.94 -9.77 -0.87
C GLY A 98 -11.57 -9.17 -2.22
N TYR A 99 -10.28 -9.06 -2.48
CA TYR A 99 -9.72 -8.70 -3.77
C TYR A 99 -8.65 -9.71 -4.15
N PHE A 100 -8.67 -10.12 -5.39
CA PHE A 100 -7.62 -10.90 -6.01
C PHE A 100 -7.34 -10.33 -7.39
N GLY A 101 -6.10 -9.98 -7.68
CA GLY A 101 -5.68 -9.48 -8.98
C GLY A 101 -4.36 -10.09 -9.40
N LYS A 102 -4.25 -10.42 -10.66
CA LYS A 102 -3.01 -10.92 -11.27
C LYS A 102 -2.82 -10.32 -12.65
N ASP A 103 -1.65 -9.77 -12.85
CA ASP A 103 -1.14 -9.30 -14.13
C ASP A 103 -0.11 -10.27 -14.66
N GLN A 104 -0.04 -10.45 -15.96
CA GLN A 104 0.96 -11.29 -16.59
C GLN A 104 1.41 -10.71 -17.91
N PHE A 105 2.68 -10.37 -17.98
CA PHE A 105 3.39 -10.08 -19.21
C PHE A 105 4.18 -11.32 -19.64
N VAL A 106 4.09 -11.67 -20.93
CA VAL A 106 4.84 -12.77 -21.54
C VAL A 106 5.51 -12.23 -22.79
N PHE A 107 6.80 -12.44 -22.90
CA PHE A 107 7.55 -12.28 -24.13
C PHE A 107 8.09 -13.66 -24.54
N GLN A 108 7.76 -14.10 -25.74
CA GLN A 108 8.19 -15.39 -26.25
C GLN A 108 8.91 -15.17 -27.59
N GLY A 109 10.22 -15.26 -27.54
CA GLY A 109 11.06 -15.31 -28.73
C GLY A 109 11.35 -16.76 -29.16
N GLU A 110 12.02 -16.96 -30.26
CA GLU A 110 12.36 -18.29 -30.80
C GLU A 110 13.23 -19.14 -29.87
N ARG A 111 14.17 -18.52 -29.17
CA ARG A 111 15.16 -19.19 -28.30
C ARG A 111 15.08 -18.76 -26.84
N PHE A 112 14.33 -17.70 -26.54
CA PHE A 112 14.32 -17.07 -25.24
C PHE A 112 12.92 -16.61 -24.89
N GLY A 113 12.45 -16.92 -23.69
CA GLY A 113 11.17 -16.49 -23.15
C GLY A 113 11.34 -15.73 -21.86
N ILE A 114 10.52 -14.69 -21.65
CA ILE A 114 10.38 -13.98 -20.39
C ILE A 114 8.92 -14.05 -19.96
N LYS A 115 8.69 -14.38 -18.68
CA LYS A 115 7.39 -14.28 -18.03
C LYS A 115 7.51 -13.37 -16.83
N PHE A 116 6.61 -12.41 -16.73
CA PHE A 116 6.60 -11.45 -15.66
C PHE A 116 5.19 -11.37 -15.04
N PRO A 117 4.83 -12.30 -14.16
CA PRO A 117 3.60 -12.22 -13.38
C PRO A 117 3.81 -11.41 -12.09
N TRP A 118 2.83 -10.57 -11.75
CA TRP A 118 2.70 -9.95 -10.43
C TRP A 118 1.24 -9.94 -10.00
N GLY A 119 1.01 -9.83 -8.71
CA GLY A 119 -0.37 -9.86 -8.22
C GLY A 119 -0.48 -9.49 -6.76
N ASN A 120 -1.73 -9.25 -6.36
CA ASN A 120 -2.09 -8.92 -5.01
C ASN A 120 -3.37 -9.66 -4.59
N SER A 121 -3.37 -10.16 -3.36
CA SER A 121 -4.55 -10.73 -2.71
C SER A 121 -4.80 -9.99 -1.42
N THR A 122 -5.99 -9.45 -1.23
CA THR A 122 -6.38 -8.81 0.03
C THR A 122 -7.70 -9.33 0.55
N THR A 123 -7.79 -9.50 1.85
CA THR A 123 -9.04 -9.85 2.53
C THR A 123 -9.19 -8.93 3.72
N THR A 124 -10.36 -8.30 3.85
CA THR A 124 -10.66 -7.38 4.95
C THR A 124 -11.98 -7.76 5.59
N MET A 125 -11.98 -7.87 6.90
CA MET A 125 -13.20 -7.96 7.70
C MET A 125 -13.29 -6.72 8.56
N ARG A 126 -14.43 -6.02 8.52
CA ARG A 126 -14.69 -4.83 9.33
C ARG A 126 -15.97 -5.01 10.12
N TRP A 127 -15.89 -4.76 11.40
CA TRP A 127 -17.04 -4.68 12.31
C TRP A 127 -17.22 -3.23 12.75
N ASN A 128 -18.42 -2.69 12.46
CA ASN A 128 -18.85 -1.39 12.96
C ASN A 128 -19.77 -1.63 14.15
N HIS A 129 -19.49 -0.96 15.26
CA HIS A 129 -20.30 -1.03 16.47
C HIS A 129 -20.65 0.37 16.98
N LEU A 130 -21.94 0.57 17.27
CA LEU A 130 -22.49 1.79 17.84
C LEU A 130 -22.74 1.57 19.33
N PHE A 131 -21.85 2.04 20.21
CA PHE A 131 -22.06 1.95 21.65
C PHE A 131 -23.27 2.81 22.08
N ASN A 132 -23.29 4.05 21.63
CA ASN A 132 -24.36 5.04 21.82
C ASN A 132 -24.26 6.11 20.73
N GLU A 133 -25.13 7.14 20.80
CA GLU A 133 -25.19 8.22 19.81
C GLU A 133 -23.89 9.04 19.68
N LYS A 134 -22.97 8.93 20.64
CA LYS A 134 -21.72 9.71 20.70
C LYS A 134 -20.47 8.88 20.47
N LEU A 135 -20.52 7.56 20.55
CA LEU A 135 -19.33 6.71 20.46
C LEU A 135 -19.53 5.59 19.45
N PHE A 136 -18.70 5.60 18.42
CA PHE A 136 -18.64 4.62 17.33
C PHE A 136 -17.31 3.90 17.38
N MET A 137 -17.30 2.63 17.00
CA MET A 137 -16.09 1.82 16.86
C MET A 137 -16.06 1.14 15.49
N ASN A 138 -14.88 1.10 14.90
CA ASN A 138 -14.59 0.32 13.72
C ASN A 138 -13.42 -0.61 14.02
N THR A 139 -13.65 -1.91 14.06
CA THR A 139 -12.59 -2.91 14.13
C THR A 139 -12.36 -3.49 12.75
N THR A 140 -11.13 -3.49 12.30
CA THR A 140 -10.75 -3.99 10.98
C THR A 140 -9.62 -5.02 11.12
N VAL A 141 -9.80 -6.19 10.51
CA VAL A 141 -8.75 -7.19 10.33
C VAL A 141 -8.47 -7.30 8.84
N LEU A 142 -7.21 -7.29 8.46
CA LEU A 142 -6.77 -7.29 7.07
C LEU A 142 -5.65 -8.32 6.87
N PHE A 143 -5.76 -9.06 5.79
CA PHE A 143 -4.70 -9.85 5.19
C PHE A 143 -4.35 -9.24 3.83
N SER A 144 -3.05 -9.11 3.52
CA SER A 144 -2.55 -8.69 2.22
C SER A 144 -1.34 -9.52 1.84
N ASP A 145 -1.28 -9.97 0.59
CA ASP A 145 -0.16 -10.73 0.04
C ASP A 145 0.15 -10.22 -1.36
N TYR A 146 1.30 -9.59 -1.51
CA TYR A 146 1.81 -9.11 -2.78
C TYR A 146 3.04 -9.92 -3.19
N ILE A 147 3.07 -10.39 -4.42
CA ILE A 147 4.19 -11.12 -4.99
C ILE A 147 4.42 -10.70 -6.44
N PHE A 148 5.68 -10.57 -6.83
CA PHE A 148 6.07 -10.53 -8.22
C PHE A 148 7.09 -11.63 -8.53
N LYS A 149 7.15 -12.00 -9.82
CA LYS A 149 8.10 -12.96 -10.34
C LYS A 149 8.67 -12.47 -11.68
N ILE A 150 9.89 -12.87 -11.97
CA ILE A 150 10.52 -12.69 -13.26
C ILE A 150 11.04 -14.06 -13.67
N GLY A 151 10.45 -14.68 -14.67
CA GLY A 151 10.88 -15.95 -15.24
C GLY A 151 11.61 -15.73 -16.56
N ALA A 152 12.74 -16.38 -16.74
CA ALA A 152 13.44 -16.47 -18.01
C ALA A 152 13.64 -17.94 -18.37
N SER A 153 13.41 -18.29 -19.65
CA SER A 153 13.57 -19.67 -20.14
C SER A 153 14.31 -19.66 -21.46
N GLN A 154 15.27 -20.61 -21.59
CA GLN A 154 16.04 -20.82 -22.82
C GLN A 154 16.44 -22.29 -22.90
N SER A 155 15.94 -23.02 -23.93
CA SER A 155 16.23 -24.45 -24.10
C SER A 155 16.05 -25.24 -22.79
N ASN A 156 17.13 -25.76 -22.22
CA ASN A 156 17.13 -26.56 -20.98
C ASN A 156 17.38 -25.72 -19.71
N PHE A 157 17.39 -24.38 -19.83
CA PHE A 157 17.61 -23.48 -18.73
C PHE A 157 16.32 -22.72 -18.38
N ASN A 158 15.88 -22.82 -17.13
CA ASN A 158 14.82 -22.01 -16.59
C ASN A 158 15.33 -21.28 -15.35
N PHE A 159 14.99 -20.02 -15.24
CA PHE A 159 15.35 -19.16 -14.11
C PHE A 159 14.14 -18.38 -13.66
N GLU A 160 13.90 -18.33 -12.37
CA GLU A 160 12.84 -17.53 -11.76
C GLU A 160 13.40 -16.69 -10.60
N LEU A 161 13.17 -15.40 -10.64
CA LEU A 161 13.31 -14.49 -9.51
C LEU A 161 11.92 -14.20 -8.94
N PHE A 162 11.79 -14.19 -7.63
CA PHE A 162 10.57 -13.76 -6.97
C PHE A 162 10.85 -12.95 -5.70
N SER A 163 9.95 -12.04 -5.37
CA SER A 163 9.95 -11.28 -4.13
C SER A 163 8.53 -10.88 -3.75
N GLY A 164 8.31 -10.53 -2.48
CA GLY A 164 6.97 -10.16 -2.05
C GLY A 164 6.91 -9.67 -0.61
N VAL A 165 5.73 -9.20 -0.24
CA VAL A 165 5.40 -8.79 1.13
C VAL A 165 4.03 -9.34 1.53
N ARG A 166 3.94 -9.89 2.74
CA ARG A 166 2.71 -10.39 3.33
C ARG A 166 2.45 -9.71 4.65
N ASP A 167 1.25 -9.20 4.82
CA ASP A 167 0.82 -8.45 5.99
C ASP A 167 -0.42 -9.06 6.64
N TYR A 168 -0.40 -9.15 7.96
CA TYR A 168 -1.55 -9.41 8.80
C TYR A 168 -1.76 -8.19 9.71
N SER A 169 -2.88 -7.51 9.54
CA SER A 169 -3.14 -6.26 10.25
C SER A 169 -4.44 -6.30 11.05
N THR A 170 -4.42 -5.67 12.20
CA THR A 170 -5.62 -5.37 12.99
C THR A 170 -5.62 -3.90 13.35
N LYS A 171 -6.77 -3.25 13.23
CA LYS A 171 -6.95 -1.86 13.55
C LYS A 171 -8.27 -1.65 14.28
N VAL A 172 -8.25 -0.84 15.34
CA VAL A 172 -9.44 -0.41 16.06
C VAL A 172 -9.45 1.11 16.09
N ASP A 173 -10.50 1.70 15.55
CA ASP A 173 -10.75 3.14 15.48
C ASP A 173 -12.00 3.48 16.29
N PHE A 174 -11.92 4.51 17.10
CA PHE A 174 -13.05 5.10 17.80
C PHE A 174 -13.28 6.53 17.31
N ASP A 175 -14.53 6.85 17.03
CA ASP A 175 -15.03 8.20 16.79
C ASP A 175 -15.92 8.59 17.99
N TYR A 176 -15.52 9.62 18.74
CA TYR A 176 -16.23 10.11 19.91
C TYR A 176 -16.65 11.57 19.75
N PHE A 177 -17.93 11.83 19.91
CA PHE A 177 -18.57 13.14 19.77
C PHE A 177 -19.05 13.61 21.15
N PRO A 178 -18.18 14.14 22.03
CA PRO A 178 -18.60 14.60 23.37
C PRO A 178 -19.64 15.70 23.29
N ASN A 179 -19.53 16.59 22.30
CA ASN A 179 -20.45 17.66 21.99
C ASN A 179 -20.33 18.08 20.50
N ILE A 180 -21.15 19.04 20.06
CA ILE A 180 -21.22 19.49 18.66
C ILE A 180 -19.94 20.17 18.15
N ARG A 181 -19.04 20.63 19.05
CA ARG A 181 -17.80 21.34 18.70
C ARG A 181 -16.57 20.43 18.67
N ASN A 182 -16.68 19.22 19.19
CA ASN A 182 -15.55 18.31 19.32
C ASN A 182 -15.83 16.97 18.65
N GLN A 183 -14.91 16.52 17.81
CA GLN A 183 -14.85 15.17 17.32
C GLN A 183 -13.48 14.59 17.68
N VAL A 184 -13.44 13.70 18.66
CA VAL A 184 -12.24 13.02 19.10
C VAL A 184 -12.14 11.69 18.38
N LYS A 185 -11.02 11.45 17.69
CA LYS A 185 -10.70 10.17 17.08
C LYS A 185 -9.50 9.57 17.80
N PHE A 186 -9.61 8.33 18.22
CA PHE A 186 -8.51 7.61 18.86
C PHE A 186 -8.55 6.14 18.46
N GLY A 187 -7.42 5.47 18.60
CA GLY A 187 -7.36 4.07 18.22
C GLY A 187 -5.95 3.50 18.22
N GLY A 188 -5.88 2.26 17.77
CA GLY A 188 -4.63 1.52 17.64
C GLY A 188 -4.61 0.65 16.40
N ALA A 189 -3.42 0.37 15.92
CA ALA A 189 -3.19 -0.53 14.81
C ALA A 189 -1.98 -1.41 15.11
N TYR A 190 -2.01 -2.64 14.62
CA TYR A 190 -0.91 -3.58 14.65
C TYR A 190 -0.82 -4.29 13.31
N THR A 191 0.39 -4.44 12.80
CA THR A 191 0.67 -5.20 11.57
C THR A 191 1.89 -6.08 11.79
N PHE A 192 1.75 -7.35 11.45
CA PHE A 192 2.85 -8.30 11.33
C PHE A 192 3.23 -8.40 9.85
N HIS A 193 4.48 -8.07 9.53
CA HIS A 193 5.02 -8.09 8.19
C HIS A 193 5.92 -9.31 7.96
N THR A 194 5.82 -9.89 6.78
CA THR A 194 6.77 -10.88 6.27
C THR A 194 7.29 -10.41 4.93
N PHE A 195 8.57 -10.09 4.84
CA PHE A 195 9.24 -9.71 3.60
C PHE A 195 10.00 -10.91 3.05
N THR A 196 9.70 -11.27 1.80
CA THR A 196 10.47 -12.25 1.06
C THR A 196 11.47 -11.47 0.20
N PRO A 197 12.78 -11.58 0.48
CA PRO A 197 13.81 -10.92 -0.34
C PRO A 197 13.79 -11.52 -1.74
N THR A 198 14.47 -10.85 -2.69
CA THR A 198 14.65 -11.43 -4.01
C THR A 198 15.31 -12.79 -3.91
N THR A 199 14.63 -13.79 -4.38
CA THR A 199 15.07 -15.18 -4.33
C THR A 199 15.15 -15.71 -5.75
N ALA A 200 16.33 -16.29 -6.10
CA ALA A 200 16.57 -16.90 -7.38
C ALA A 200 16.40 -18.42 -7.27
N THR A 201 15.64 -18.98 -8.19
CA THR A 201 15.53 -20.44 -8.40
C THR A 201 15.74 -20.75 -9.88
N GLY A 202 16.18 -21.96 -10.21
CA GLY A 202 16.39 -22.32 -11.61
C GLY A 202 16.52 -23.81 -11.80
N THR A 203 16.49 -24.22 -13.08
CA THR A 203 16.81 -25.58 -13.50
C THR A 203 17.75 -25.54 -14.69
N ILE A 204 18.75 -26.43 -14.73
CA ILE A 204 19.64 -26.66 -15.86
C ILE A 204 19.52 -28.14 -16.19
N GLY A 205 18.82 -28.46 -17.29
CA GLY A 205 18.43 -29.84 -17.57
C GLY A 205 17.53 -30.40 -16.45
N GLU A 206 17.96 -31.49 -15.82
CA GLU A 206 17.28 -32.12 -14.68
C GLU A 206 17.71 -31.57 -13.31
N THR A 207 18.77 -30.74 -13.27
CA THR A 207 19.33 -30.23 -12.02
C THR A 207 18.56 -28.97 -11.57
N SER A 208 17.97 -29.02 -10.37
CA SER A 208 17.30 -27.89 -9.74
C SER A 208 18.33 -27.07 -8.91
N ILE A 209 18.28 -25.76 -9.09
CA ILE A 209 19.08 -24.78 -8.34
C ILE A 209 18.08 -23.94 -7.53
N SER A 210 18.14 -24.07 -6.22
CA SER A 210 17.36 -23.24 -5.30
C SER A 210 18.19 -22.95 -4.05
N PRO A 211 17.98 -21.80 -3.38
CA PRO A 211 18.67 -21.54 -2.13
C PRO A 211 18.18 -22.53 -1.05
N GLU A 212 19.10 -23.06 -0.25
CA GLU A 212 18.77 -23.96 0.88
C GLU A 212 17.81 -23.28 1.86
N LYS A 213 17.96 -21.98 2.06
CA LYS A 213 17.15 -21.17 2.96
C LYS A 213 16.85 -19.81 2.36
N ILE A 214 15.56 -19.42 2.36
CA ILE A 214 15.16 -18.06 2.04
C ILE A 214 15.28 -17.22 3.31
N ASN A 215 16.16 -16.23 3.30
CA ASN A 215 16.40 -15.33 4.44
C ASN A 215 15.30 -14.26 4.55
N ARG A 216 14.08 -14.67 4.93
CA ARG A 216 12.95 -13.76 5.11
C ARG A 216 13.20 -12.81 6.27
N GLN A 217 12.62 -11.61 6.16
CA GLN A 217 12.63 -10.62 7.23
C GLN A 217 11.23 -10.48 7.83
N TYR A 218 11.16 -10.35 9.14
CA TYR A 218 9.91 -10.23 9.88
C TYR A 218 9.92 -8.96 10.71
N ALA A 219 8.76 -8.31 10.78
CA ALA A 219 8.64 -7.11 11.58
C ALA A 219 7.26 -6.96 12.20
N ASN A 220 7.23 -6.38 13.39
CA ASN A 220 6.05 -5.89 14.07
C ASN A 220 5.97 -4.37 13.88
N GLU A 221 4.86 -3.85 13.35
CA GLU A 221 4.53 -2.43 13.35
C GLU A 221 3.29 -2.21 14.19
N ALA A 222 3.37 -1.30 15.18
CA ALA A 222 2.24 -0.93 16.00
C ALA A 222 2.10 0.58 16.10
N ALA A 223 0.89 1.07 16.31
CA ALA A 223 0.66 2.47 16.55
C ALA A 223 -0.56 2.71 17.43
N ALA A 224 -0.47 3.74 18.26
CA ALA A 224 -1.61 4.32 18.97
C ALA A 224 -1.73 5.79 18.59
N TYR A 225 -2.94 6.32 18.52
CA TYR A 225 -3.16 7.71 18.12
C TYR A 225 -4.41 8.29 18.78
N VAL A 226 -4.36 9.61 18.92
CA VAL A 226 -5.49 10.45 19.30
C VAL A 226 -5.46 11.72 18.50
N SER A 227 -6.61 12.20 18.08
CA SER A 227 -6.77 13.51 17.43
C SER A 227 -8.12 14.11 17.80
N ASN A 228 -8.19 15.45 17.84
CA ASN A 228 -9.42 16.17 18.04
C ASN A 228 -9.62 17.21 16.94
N ASP A 229 -10.77 17.15 16.30
CA ASP A 229 -11.31 18.22 15.46
C ASP A 229 -12.15 19.13 16.37
N PHE A 230 -11.68 20.36 16.57
CA PHE A 230 -12.27 21.31 17.51
C PHE A 230 -12.68 22.61 16.82
N ASP A 231 -13.97 22.94 16.88
CA ASP A 231 -14.52 24.22 16.46
C ASP A 231 -14.34 25.24 17.60
N LEU A 232 -13.18 25.93 17.60
CA LEU A 232 -12.84 26.93 18.62
C LEU A 232 -13.83 28.11 18.60
N THR A 233 -14.16 28.58 17.39
CA THR A 233 -15.19 29.58 17.11
C THR A 233 -15.90 29.20 15.82
N GLU A 234 -16.95 29.95 15.44
CA GLU A 234 -17.61 29.77 14.14
C GLU A 234 -16.65 29.96 12.94
N LYS A 235 -15.55 30.70 13.13
CA LYS A 235 -14.58 30.99 12.08
C LYS A 235 -13.29 30.19 12.19
N ILE A 236 -12.99 29.59 13.34
CA ILE A 236 -11.72 28.91 13.60
C ILE A 236 -11.99 27.46 13.94
N LYS A 237 -11.45 26.57 13.10
CA LYS A 237 -11.42 25.12 13.36
C LYS A 237 -9.97 24.66 13.48
N ILE A 238 -9.70 23.88 14.52
CA ILE A 238 -8.37 23.31 14.80
C ILE A 238 -8.48 21.80 14.74
N ASN A 239 -7.55 21.14 14.07
CA ASN A 239 -7.29 19.73 14.21
C ASN A 239 -5.92 19.55 14.86
N ALA A 240 -5.87 18.85 15.98
CA ALA A 240 -4.64 18.51 16.66
C ALA A 240 -4.61 17.02 16.98
N GLY A 241 -3.50 16.37 16.71
CA GLY A 241 -3.35 14.95 16.94
C GLY A 241 -1.92 14.53 17.21
N LEU A 242 -1.79 13.41 17.88
CA LEU A 242 -0.53 12.74 18.16
C LEU A 242 -0.66 11.27 17.84
N ARG A 243 0.32 10.74 17.11
CA ARG A 243 0.47 9.32 16.88
C ARG A 243 1.82 8.86 17.45
N TYR A 244 1.80 7.81 18.22
CA TYR A 244 2.98 7.05 18.60
C TYR A 244 3.10 5.85 17.68
N ALA A 245 4.23 5.69 17.02
CA ALA A 245 4.53 4.58 16.13
C ALA A 245 5.71 3.77 16.68
N TYR A 246 5.52 2.47 16.69
CA TYR A 246 6.48 1.46 17.12
C TYR A 246 6.76 0.53 15.95
N PHE A 247 8.04 0.23 15.71
CA PHE A 247 8.46 -0.75 14.73
C PHE A 247 9.58 -1.60 15.31
N GLN A 248 9.51 -2.92 15.09
CA GLN A 248 10.47 -3.88 15.59
C GLN A 248 10.77 -4.91 14.50
N GLN A 249 12.01 -4.96 14.04
CA GLN A 249 12.52 -6.08 13.24
C GLN A 249 12.87 -7.24 14.16
N ILE A 250 12.42 -8.45 13.81
CA ILE A 250 12.64 -9.68 14.58
C ILE A 250 13.20 -10.80 13.72
N GLY A 251 13.87 -11.78 14.35
CA GLY A 251 14.29 -13.03 13.72
C GLY A 251 13.12 -14.01 13.44
N PRO A 252 13.39 -15.11 12.72
CA PRO A 252 14.73 -15.58 12.35
C PRO A 252 15.32 -14.78 11.17
N TYR A 253 16.59 -14.42 11.26
CA TYR A 253 17.30 -13.67 10.23
C TYR A 253 18.80 -13.84 10.37
N ASP A 254 19.51 -14.06 9.25
CA ASP A 254 20.96 -14.08 9.19
C ASP A 254 21.46 -12.80 8.52
N ARG A 255 22.15 -11.95 9.28
CA ARG A 255 22.75 -10.73 8.80
C ARG A 255 24.22 -10.95 8.49
N TYR A 256 24.61 -10.77 7.23
CA TYR A 256 26.00 -10.85 6.78
C TYR A 256 26.68 -9.49 6.90
N VAL A 257 27.66 -9.38 7.80
CA VAL A 257 28.46 -8.18 7.97
C VAL A 257 29.54 -8.18 6.89
N GLN A 258 29.60 -7.14 6.07
CA GLN A 258 30.56 -7.00 5.00
C GLN A 258 31.62 -5.94 5.36
N ASN A 259 32.86 -6.15 4.89
CA ASN A 259 33.90 -5.14 4.91
C ASN A 259 33.71 -4.12 3.77
N GLU A 260 34.60 -3.14 3.66
CA GLU A 260 34.56 -2.10 2.62
C GLU A 260 34.63 -2.63 1.19
N VAL A 261 35.18 -3.84 0.99
CA VAL A 261 35.33 -4.50 -0.31
C VAL A 261 34.12 -5.40 -0.63
N GLY A 262 33.13 -5.50 0.28
CA GLY A 262 31.93 -6.31 0.11
C GLY A 262 32.09 -7.79 0.51
N THR A 263 33.24 -8.18 1.09
CA THR A 263 33.48 -9.56 1.58
C THR A 263 32.75 -9.75 2.92
N VAL A 264 32.03 -10.86 3.08
CA VAL A 264 31.40 -11.23 4.35
C VAL A 264 32.49 -11.60 5.35
N VAL A 265 32.56 -10.84 6.45
CA VAL A 265 33.56 -11.03 7.54
C VAL A 265 32.93 -11.62 8.80
N ASP A 266 31.62 -11.52 8.94
CA ASP A 266 30.87 -12.07 10.10
C ASP A 266 29.42 -12.35 9.74
N THR A 267 28.77 -13.25 10.46
CA THR A 267 27.34 -13.58 10.31
C THR A 267 26.67 -13.54 11.67
N LEU A 268 25.77 -12.56 11.83
CA LEU A 268 24.93 -12.41 13.01
C LEU A 268 23.61 -13.15 12.80
N SER A 269 23.46 -14.29 13.46
CA SER A 269 22.22 -15.09 13.39
C SER A 269 21.29 -14.76 14.54
N TYR A 270 20.03 -14.48 14.20
CA TYR A 270 18.97 -14.19 15.15
C TYR A 270 17.92 -15.30 15.16
N ALA A 271 17.58 -15.80 16.32
CA ALA A 271 16.54 -16.81 16.49
C ALA A 271 15.13 -16.25 16.24
N ALA A 272 14.15 -17.14 16.02
CA ALA A 272 12.76 -16.74 15.82
C ALA A 272 12.24 -15.91 17.01
N GLY A 273 11.64 -14.74 16.70
CA GLY A 273 11.12 -13.79 17.68
C GLY A 273 12.20 -12.95 18.40
N GLN A 274 13.49 -13.22 18.18
CA GLN A 274 14.56 -12.42 18.77
C GLN A 274 14.55 -11.00 18.22
N ASN A 275 14.65 -9.98 19.10
CA ASN A 275 14.72 -8.58 18.70
C ASN A 275 16.03 -8.28 17.97
N ILE A 276 15.93 -7.70 16.79
CA ILE A 276 17.07 -7.23 15.98
C ILE A 276 17.24 -5.72 16.14
N LYS A 277 16.15 -4.98 15.90
CA LYS A 277 16.13 -3.53 16.00
C LYS A 277 14.74 -3.03 16.32
N THR A 278 14.68 -2.02 17.20
CA THR A 278 13.43 -1.36 17.58
C THR A 278 13.51 0.13 17.35
N TYR A 279 12.41 0.70 16.87
CA TYR A 279 12.23 2.14 16.66
C TYR A 279 10.95 2.63 17.32
N HIS A 280 11.04 3.80 17.96
CA HIS A 280 9.94 4.53 18.56
C HIS A 280 9.86 5.90 17.93
N ARG A 281 8.67 6.34 17.49
CA ARG A 281 8.47 7.63 16.84
C ARG A 281 7.21 8.31 17.33
N LEU A 282 7.30 9.63 17.52
CA LEU A 282 6.14 10.50 17.75
C LEU A 282 5.85 11.28 16.49
N GLU A 283 4.59 11.32 16.09
CA GLU A 283 4.11 11.95 14.86
C GLU A 283 3.03 12.98 15.21
N PRO A 284 3.41 14.20 15.64
CA PRO A 284 2.48 15.28 15.86
C PRO A 284 1.88 15.76 14.54
N ARG A 285 0.61 16.16 14.60
CA ARG A 285 -0.16 16.75 13.50
C ARG A 285 -0.96 17.90 14.03
N PHE A 286 -0.92 18.99 13.33
CA PHE A 286 -1.66 20.19 13.67
C PHE A 286 -2.15 20.83 12.39
N SER A 287 -3.41 21.25 12.37
CA SER A 287 -3.92 22.11 11.32
C SER A 287 -4.92 23.10 11.89
N ILE A 288 -4.95 24.28 11.29
CA ILE A 288 -5.88 25.34 11.60
C ILE A 288 -6.55 25.83 10.32
N ARG A 289 -7.87 26.01 10.39
CA ARG A 289 -8.64 26.68 9.36
C ARG A 289 -9.22 27.96 9.93
N PHE A 290 -8.96 29.07 9.27
CA PHE A 290 -9.56 30.37 9.56
C PHE A 290 -10.48 30.77 8.41
N GLN A 291 -11.76 30.92 8.68
CA GLN A 291 -12.76 31.37 7.72
C GLN A 291 -12.71 32.90 7.65
N THR A 292 -12.23 33.43 6.53
CA THR A 292 -12.09 34.89 6.29
C THR A 292 -13.40 35.51 5.85
N SER A 293 -14.23 34.76 5.11
CA SER A 293 -15.59 35.17 4.69
C SER A 293 -16.48 33.94 4.54
N LYS A 294 -17.76 34.14 4.18
CA LYS A 294 -18.69 33.02 3.91
C LYS A 294 -18.17 32.06 2.82
N SER A 295 -17.42 32.58 1.85
CA SER A 295 -16.93 31.84 0.69
C SER A 295 -15.40 31.65 0.67
N ALA A 296 -14.67 32.07 1.73
CA ALA A 296 -13.21 32.00 1.72
C ALA A 296 -12.61 31.57 3.06
N SER A 297 -11.51 30.80 3.02
CA SER A 297 -10.77 30.37 4.20
C SER A 297 -9.27 30.26 3.93
N ILE A 298 -8.47 30.44 4.98
CA ILE A 298 -7.06 30.12 5.01
C ILE A 298 -6.91 28.84 5.85
N LYS A 299 -6.06 27.91 5.38
CA LYS A 299 -5.68 26.71 6.12
C LYS A 299 -4.17 26.67 6.24
N ALA A 300 -3.68 26.27 7.41
CA ALA A 300 -2.28 25.96 7.62
C ALA A 300 -2.15 24.61 8.31
N ALA A 301 -1.11 23.84 7.97
CA ALA A 301 -0.89 22.53 8.57
C ALA A 301 0.60 22.24 8.78
N TYR A 302 0.86 21.49 9.85
CA TYR A 302 2.13 20.92 10.22
C TYR A 302 1.97 19.43 10.47
N THR A 303 2.82 18.59 9.87
CA THR A 303 2.72 17.16 10.02
C THR A 303 4.11 16.54 10.09
N VAL A 304 4.29 15.62 11.03
CA VAL A 304 5.45 14.73 11.09
C VAL A 304 4.99 13.32 10.77
N THR A 305 5.71 12.63 9.87
CA THR A 305 5.43 11.25 9.50
C THR A 305 6.72 10.44 9.40
N ASN A 306 6.63 9.15 9.74
CA ASN A 306 7.69 8.18 9.55
C ASN A 306 7.22 7.05 8.66
N GLN A 307 8.14 6.44 7.93
CA GLN A 307 7.89 5.26 7.12
C GLN A 307 8.91 4.18 7.46
N PHE A 308 8.40 3.01 7.88
CA PHE A 308 9.22 1.87 8.27
C PHE A 308 9.36 0.83 7.18
N VAL A 309 8.42 0.80 6.25
CA VAL A 309 8.41 -0.12 5.10
C VAL A 309 8.66 0.70 3.85
N ASN A 310 9.79 0.47 3.21
CA ASN A 310 10.31 1.25 2.10
C ASN A 310 10.19 0.49 0.80
N LEU A 311 9.96 1.18 -0.31
CA LEU A 311 10.04 0.64 -1.65
C LEU A 311 11.35 1.11 -2.28
N ALA A 312 12.26 0.16 -2.54
CA ALA A 312 13.55 0.42 -3.17
C ALA A 312 13.44 0.17 -4.67
N SER A 313 13.65 1.22 -5.46
CA SER A 313 13.63 1.17 -6.93
C SER A 313 15.03 1.31 -7.49
N LEU A 314 15.33 0.52 -8.54
CA LEU A 314 16.56 0.64 -9.34
C LEU A 314 16.40 1.64 -10.51
N SER A 315 15.21 2.13 -10.75
CA SER A 315 14.90 3.05 -11.84
C SER A 315 14.31 4.36 -11.32
N GLY A 316 14.36 5.42 -12.13
CA GLY A 316 13.75 6.70 -11.79
C GLY A 316 12.20 6.67 -11.74
N SER A 317 11.58 5.54 -12.07
CA SER A 317 10.14 5.32 -11.97
C SER A 317 9.84 4.01 -11.23
N THR A 318 8.78 4.01 -10.44
CA THR A 318 8.32 2.83 -9.69
C THR A 318 7.84 1.73 -10.63
N LEU A 319 8.35 0.53 -10.43
CA LEU A 319 8.01 -0.68 -11.19
C LEU A 319 7.40 -1.74 -10.27
N PRO A 320 6.57 -2.66 -10.79
CA PRO A 320 6.07 -3.80 -10.01
C PRO A 320 7.19 -4.70 -9.45
N THR A 321 8.39 -4.59 -9.99
CA THR A 321 9.59 -5.32 -9.54
C THR A 321 10.37 -4.65 -8.42
N ASP A 322 9.95 -3.48 -7.96
CA ASP A 322 10.62 -2.79 -6.88
C ASP A 322 10.49 -3.57 -5.56
N LEU A 323 11.50 -3.43 -4.71
CA LEU A 323 11.64 -4.28 -3.54
C LEU A 323 11.09 -3.61 -2.29
N TRP A 324 10.27 -4.35 -1.55
CA TRP A 324 9.81 -3.94 -0.23
C TRP A 324 10.87 -4.27 0.81
N VAL A 325 11.37 -3.24 1.49
CA VAL A 325 12.46 -3.34 2.47
C VAL A 325 12.01 -2.75 3.80
N PRO A 326 12.05 -3.53 4.89
CA PRO A 326 11.74 -3.00 6.22
C PRO A 326 12.87 -2.12 6.76
N ALA A 327 12.54 -1.25 7.70
CA ALA A 327 13.54 -0.61 8.53
C ALA A 327 14.29 -1.69 9.35
N SER A 328 15.61 -1.52 9.47
CA SER A 328 16.50 -2.47 10.11
C SER A 328 17.60 -1.74 10.90
N SER A 329 18.59 -2.47 11.38
CA SER A 329 19.77 -1.85 11.98
C SER A 329 20.58 -1.01 10.97
N VAL A 330 20.47 -1.29 9.67
CA VAL A 330 21.12 -0.56 8.57
C VAL A 330 20.16 0.48 7.98
N VAL A 331 18.97 0.04 7.60
CA VAL A 331 17.94 0.89 6.98
C VAL A 331 17.16 1.65 8.06
N LYS A 332 17.50 2.91 8.28
CA LYS A 332 16.76 3.76 9.22
C LYS A 332 15.36 4.11 8.68
N PRO A 333 14.35 4.27 9.55
CA PRO A 333 13.05 4.77 9.11
C PRO A 333 13.16 6.09 8.37
N GLN A 334 12.50 6.20 7.23
CA GLN A 334 12.37 7.48 6.54
C GLN A 334 11.50 8.42 7.37
N PHE A 335 11.84 9.71 7.33
CA PHE A 335 11.20 10.75 8.14
C PHE A 335 10.86 11.94 7.26
N CYS A 336 9.66 12.50 7.46
CA CYS A 336 9.22 13.70 6.77
C CYS A 336 8.60 14.70 7.74
N THR A 337 9.04 15.95 7.67
CA THR A 337 8.32 17.10 8.24
C THR A 337 7.72 17.90 7.11
N GLN A 338 6.42 18.14 7.18
CA GLN A 338 5.69 18.90 6.17
C GLN A 338 5.01 20.11 6.78
N TYR A 339 5.13 21.24 6.09
CA TYR A 339 4.42 22.49 6.33
C TYR A 339 3.58 22.80 5.09
N SER A 340 2.36 23.28 5.29
CA SER A 340 1.54 23.79 4.19
C SER A 340 0.68 24.97 4.64
N ILE A 341 0.41 25.87 3.71
CA ILE A 341 -0.54 26.96 3.85
C ILE A 341 -1.30 27.13 2.56
N GLY A 342 -2.62 27.31 2.65
CA GLY A 342 -3.48 27.47 1.47
C GLY A 342 -4.57 28.51 1.68
N TYR A 343 -4.91 29.19 0.59
CA TYR A 343 -6.07 30.04 0.49
C TYR A 343 -7.09 29.41 -0.42
N PHE A 344 -8.33 29.28 0.07
CA PHE A 344 -9.45 28.63 -0.60
C PHE A 344 -10.57 29.64 -0.77
N ARG A 345 -11.14 29.74 -1.95
CA ARG A 345 -12.24 30.66 -2.22
C ARG A 345 -13.20 30.12 -3.27
N ASN A 346 -14.50 30.21 -2.97
CA ASN A 346 -15.56 29.94 -3.91
C ASN A 346 -16.08 31.25 -4.51
N PHE A 347 -16.43 31.22 -5.78
CA PHE A 347 -16.96 32.35 -6.54
C PHE A 347 -18.33 31.99 -7.17
N LYS A 348 -19.11 33.01 -7.48
CA LYS A 348 -20.41 32.91 -8.17
C LYS A 348 -21.34 31.88 -7.49
N ASP A 349 -21.63 32.06 -6.20
CA ASP A 349 -22.51 31.20 -5.43
C ASP A 349 -22.11 29.72 -5.52
N ASP A 350 -20.82 29.46 -5.24
CA ASP A 350 -20.16 28.14 -5.22
C ASP A 350 -20.07 27.44 -6.58
N GLN A 351 -20.32 28.15 -7.71
CA GLN A 351 -20.13 27.58 -9.04
C GLN A 351 -18.66 27.32 -9.40
N PHE A 352 -17.73 28.05 -8.79
CA PHE A 352 -16.29 27.85 -8.97
C PHE A 352 -15.63 27.67 -7.61
N GLU A 353 -14.97 26.54 -7.45
CA GLU A 353 -14.08 26.28 -6.32
C GLU A 353 -12.64 26.58 -6.74
N THR A 354 -11.93 27.38 -5.97
CA THR A 354 -10.52 27.70 -6.26
C THR A 354 -9.65 27.55 -5.03
N SER A 355 -8.41 27.12 -5.21
CA SER A 355 -7.40 27.19 -4.16
C SER A 355 -6.00 27.51 -4.69
N ILE A 356 -5.18 28.08 -3.83
CA ILE A 356 -3.75 28.23 -3.97
C ILE A 356 -3.14 27.65 -2.71
N GLU A 357 -2.29 26.63 -2.86
CA GLU A 357 -1.64 25.96 -1.75
C GLU A 357 -0.13 25.95 -1.94
N LEU A 358 0.60 26.32 -0.89
CA LEU A 358 2.05 26.25 -0.83
C LEU A 358 2.45 25.16 0.16
N TYR A 359 3.45 24.37 -0.18
CA TYR A 359 3.97 23.36 0.71
C TYR A 359 5.50 23.28 0.70
N TYR A 360 6.04 22.81 1.82
CA TYR A 360 7.44 22.49 1.99
C TYR A 360 7.57 21.18 2.77
N LYS A 361 8.41 20.25 2.28
CA LYS A 361 8.73 18.96 2.91
C LYS A 361 10.24 18.83 3.09
N ASP A 362 10.66 18.48 4.30
CA ASP A 362 12.03 18.04 4.62
C ASP A 362 12.00 16.53 4.83
N LEU A 363 12.75 15.80 4.00
CA LEU A 363 12.78 14.35 3.95
C LEU A 363 14.17 13.86 4.37
N ARG A 364 14.22 12.83 5.24
CA ARG A 364 15.47 12.27 5.74
C ARG A 364 15.47 10.76 5.68
N ASN A 365 16.67 10.18 5.62
CA ASN A 365 16.93 8.75 5.49
C ASN A 365 16.24 8.15 4.25
N LEU A 366 16.14 8.91 3.15
CA LEU A 366 15.70 8.37 1.87
C LEU A 366 16.68 7.28 1.45
N ILE A 367 16.15 6.16 0.95
CA ILE A 367 16.97 5.04 0.50
C ILE A 367 17.12 5.07 -1.02
N GLU A 368 18.32 4.76 -1.48
CA GLU A 368 18.64 4.61 -2.89
C GLU A 368 19.69 3.50 -3.03
N PHE A 369 19.72 2.80 -4.16
CA PHE A 369 20.78 1.83 -4.41
C PHE A 369 22.11 2.55 -4.64
N LYS A 370 23.20 1.97 -4.11
CA LYS A 370 24.57 2.38 -4.45
C LYS A 370 24.82 2.16 -5.94
N GLU A 371 25.68 2.97 -6.52
CA GLU A 371 26.17 2.74 -7.89
C GLU A 371 26.86 1.40 -8.00
N ASN A 372 26.72 0.73 -9.16
CA ASN A 372 27.36 -0.54 -9.50
C ASN A 372 27.00 -1.74 -8.58
N THR A 373 25.82 -1.72 -7.93
CA THR A 373 25.36 -2.89 -7.19
C THR A 373 24.69 -3.90 -8.12
N THR A 374 24.87 -5.19 -7.83
CA THR A 374 24.05 -6.28 -8.42
C THR A 374 22.63 -6.29 -7.84
N GLY A 375 22.39 -5.46 -6.86
CA GLY A 375 21.17 -4.97 -6.17
C GLY A 375 20.09 -5.97 -5.85
N ARG A 376 19.75 -6.86 -6.77
CA ARG A 376 18.61 -7.77 -6.60
C ARG A 376 18.98 -9.16 -6.11
N LEU A 377 20.25 -9.54 -6.22
CA LEU A 377 20.75 -10.89 -5.90
C LEU A 377 21.63 -10.92 -4.65
N SER A 378 21.73 -9.80 -3.93
CA SER A 378 22.48 -9.73 -2.68
C SER A 378 21.77 -10.50 -1.57
N ALA A 379 22.51 -11.32 -0.83
CA ALA A 379 22.00 -12.06 0.32
C ALA A 379 21.48 -11.12 1.44
N ASN A 380 22.05 -9.91 1.54
CA ASN A 380 21.56 -8.83 2.40
C ASN A 380 21.49 -7.52 1.60
N ILE A 381 20.39 -7.33 0.93
CA ILE A 381 20.13 -6.16 0.06
C ILE A 381 20.30 -4.82 0.78
N GLU A 382 20.13 -4.79 2.10
CA GLU A 382 20.29 -3.58 2.92
C GLU A 382 21.72 -3.02 2.89
N ASN A 383 22.74 -3.85 2.57
CA ASN A 383 24.11 -3.41 2.39
C ASN A 383 24.34 -2.65 1.07
N ASP A 384 23.41 -2.78 0.11
CA ASP A 384 23.48 -2.15 -1.21
C ASP A 384 22.83 -0.75 -1.23
N PHE A 385 22.32 -0.27 -0.09
CA PHE A 385 21.67 1.04 -0.02
C PHE A 385 22.63 2.14 0.44
N THR A 386 22.37 3.33 -0.10
CA THR A 386 22.85 4.61 0.40
C THR A 386 21.67 5.41 0.98
N PHE A 387 21.99 6.39 1.83
CA PHE A 387 20.97 7.18 2.54
C PHE A 387 21.18 8.66 2.27
N GLY A 388 20.08 9.33 1.93
CA GLY A 388 20.10 10.74 1.56
C GLY A 388 19.07 11.57 2.30
N ILE A 389 19.11 12.86 2.01
CA ILE A 389 18.12 13.86 2.40
C ILE A 389 17.44 14.39 1.15
N GLY A 390 16.19 14.79 1.28
CA GLY A 390 15.42 15.37 0.18
C GLY A 390 14.62 16.58 0.64
N ARG A 391 14.32 17.46 -0.29
CA ARG A 391 13.41 18.59 -0.09
C ARG A 391 12.42 18.64 -1.23
N SER A 392 11.16 18.86 -0.89
CA SER A 392 10.11 19.06 -1.88
C SER A 392 9.31 20.30 -1.50
N TYR A 393 9.15 21.21 -2.43
CA TYR A 393 8.34 22.41 -2.22
C TYR A 393 7.64 22.77 -3.52
N GLY A 394 6.49 23.43 -3.40
CA GLY A 394 5.71 23.80 -4.59
C GLY A 394 4.52 24.68 -4.27
N ALA A 395 3.92 25.17 -5.34
CA ALA A 395 2.65 25.88 -5.33
C ALA A 395 1.66 25.11 -6.20
N GLU A 396 0.47 24.83 -5.66
CA GLU A 396 -0.61 24.13 -6.33
C GLU A 396 -1.78 25.09 -6.55
N PHE A 397 -2.27 25.16 -7.79
CA PHE A 397 -3.43 25.94 -8.17
C PHE A 397 -4.55 24.99 -8.58
N PHE A 398 -5.72 25.17 -7.98
CA PHE A 398 -6.89 24.37 -8.29
C PHE A 398 -8.05 25.26 -8.70
N VAL A 399 -8.73 24.87 -9.77
CA VAL A 399 -9.98 25.50 -10.23
C VAL A 399 -10.92 24.39 -10.68
N LYS A 400 -12.12 24.40 -10.13
CA LYS A 400 -13.20 23.47 -10.50
C LYS A 400 -14.47 24.28 -10.74
N LYS A 401 -15.20 23.96 -11.80
CA LYS A 401 -16.52 24.49 -12.16
C LYS A 401 -17.59 23.44 -11.88
#